data_320522a9baa480799ecf503b2afb2acf
#
_entry.id   320522a9baa480799ecf503b2afb2acf
#
_cell.length_a   1.000
_cell.length_b   1.000
_cell.length_c   1.000
_cell.angle_alpha   90.00
_cell.angle_beta   90.00
_cell.angle_gamma   90.00
#
_symmetry.space_group_name_H-M   'P 1'
#
loop_
_entity.id
_entity.type
_entity.pdbx_description
1 polymer ?
#
loop_
_entity_poly.entity_id
_entity_poly.type
_entity_poly.pdbx_seq_one_letter_code
_entity_poly.pdbx_strand_id
1 'polypeptide(L)'
;MRNKNRPLFYENKKKTWPYVVFILITIVILIIWGAQVPVIRQTLGRSVLDGISYGKSLILPVSTVNPLNYRIQTYYPTLDLPSKEVIFAENLEDINSSEPYLEITFTPTPTPGVLWVIEDPEKSNTNDSATLSEEVNDRLEMPIFEMADYLNDGPASLSTFLRFYEKPESQYLVSEKIKPDYFDPNVSLNEMLSYSEQKYPDLSGIIRKNGNIQILASLIDSHFPVLIRLQYQRQQSAWKGDDLWDARYVVISGIDSKNKIVYFSDPLKGNEQTLSFDRLMEDWYPFRREYLVIYPVDREESLALLLNSDWDEEENSKKALEKFQTDVTMVPDNQFAWFNAAALLIENNHNEEAWDSFRTALQVGIPQRYLLYDFSLYEAAFKNGLAEELRDRTAAMLKINNHSEENWLWNGWAYTLLQDKNQAEKCFRKVLDINPNNSDGQYAMEYLKQYE
;
A
#
# COMPACT_ATOMS: atom_id res chain seq x y z
N MET A 1 -45.77 -67.25 -43.81
CA MET A 1 -46.60 -67.14 -42.59
C MET A 1 -45.90 -66.38 -41.52
N ARG A 2 -46.60 -65.38 -40.94
CA ARG A 2 -46.42 -64.64 -39.70
C ARG A 2 -45.37 -63.54 -39.63
N ASN A 3 -45.95 -62.42 -39.90
CA ASN A 3 -45.72 -61.09 -39.35
C ASN A 3 -45.38 -61.06 -37.85
N LYS A 4 -44.43 -60.20 -37.43
CA LYS A 4 -44.40 -59.58 -36.10
C LYS A 4 -43.90 -58.19 -36.18
N ASN A 5 -44.82 -57.25 -36.19
CA ASN A 5 -44.65 -55.81 -35.89
C ASN A 5 -44.09 -55.68 -34.49
N ARG A 6 -43.03 -54.90 -34.34
CA ARG A 6 -42.65 -54.24 -33.07
C ARG A 6 -42.96 -52.76 -33.18
N PRO A 7 -43.61 -52.14 -32.22
CA PRO A 7 -43.82 -50.68 -32.21
C PRO A 7 -42.52 -49.99 -31.82
N LEU A 8 -42.14 -49.06 -32.64
CA LEU A 8 -41.10 -48.05 -32.31
C LEU A 8 -41.65 -47.16 -31.20
N PHE A 9 -41.07 -47.24 -29.99
CA PHE A 9 -41.26 -46.27 -28.97
C PHE A 9 -40.50 -45.01 -29.40
N TYR A 10 -41.25 -44.01 -29.81
CA TYR A 10 -40.75 -42.63 -30.00
C TYR A 10 -40.59 -42.02 -28.61
N GLU A 11 -39.37 -42.03 -28.07
CA GLU A 11 -39.01 -41.27 -26.86
C GLU A 11 -39.10 -39.80 -27.19
N ASN A 12 -40.14 -39.14 -26.72
CA ASN A 12 -40.35 -37.71 -26.78
C ASN A 12 -39.31 -37.04 -25.86
N LYS A 13 -38.09 -36.78 -26.32
CA LYS A 13 -37.12 -35.91 -25.68
C LYS A 13 -37.74 -34.53 -25.65
N LYS A 14 -38.42 -34.19 -24.55
CA LYS A 14 -38.85 -32.83 -24.25
C LYS A 14 -37.63 -31.92 -24.41
N LYS A 15 -37.72 -30.98 -25.37
CA LYS A 15 -36.68 -29.95 -25.58
C LYS A 15 -36.60 -29.11 -24.32
N THR A 16 -35.75 -29.48 -23.38
CA THR A 16 -35.47 -28.69 -22.15
C THR A 16 -34.61 -27.44 -22.44
N TRP A 17 -34.08 -27.34 -23.66
CA TRP A 17 -33.16 -26.28 -24.07
C TRP A 17 -33.72 -24.87 -23.94
N PRO A 18 -34.98 -24.53 -24.31
CA PRO A 18 -35.52 -23.21 -24.12
C PRO A 18 -35.63 -22.80 -22.64
N TYR A 19 -35.88 -23.72 -21.73
CA TYR A 19 -35.91 -23.44 -20.29
C TYR A 19 -34.49 -23.17 -19.75
N VAL A 20 -33.47 -23.86 -20.20
CA VAL A 20 -32.06 -23.64 -19.84
C VAL A 20 -31.62 -22.27 -20.33
N VAL A 21 -31.95 -21.91 -21.58
CA VAL A 21 -31.63 -20.58 -22.15
C VAL A 21 -32.35 -19.48 -21.38
N PHE A 22 -33.63 -19.67 -21.05
CA PHE A 22 -34.40 -18.68 -20.27
C PHE A 22 -33.80 -18.49 -18.87
N ILE A 23 -33.41 -19.57 -18.18
CA ILE A 23 -32.75 -19.51 -16.86
C ILE A 23 -31.43 -18.74 -16.98
N LEU A 24 -30.61 -19.04 -17.99
CA LEU A 24 -29.34 -18.34 -18.20
C LEU A 24 -29.55 -16.83 -18.46
N ILE A 25 -30.51 -16.48 -19.29
CA ILE A 25 -30.85 -15.06 -19.56
C ILE A 25 -31.33 -14.36 -18.27
N THR A 26 -32.16 -15.05 -17.48
CA THR A 26 -32.65 -14.50 -16.21
C THR A 26 -31.49 -14.27 -15.21
N ILE A 27 -30.56 -15.22 -15.14
CA ILE A 27 -29.35 -15.09 -14.30
C ILE A 27 -28.51 -13.90 -14.76
N VAL A 28 -28.29 -13.75 -16.08
CA VAL A 28 -27.54 -12.62 -16.64
C VAL A 28 -28.23 -11.29 -16.32
N ILE A 29 -29.55 -11.22 -16.46
CA ILE A 29 -30.33 -10.00 -16.11
C ILE A 29 -30.21 -9.69 -14.62
N LEU A 30 -30.28 -10.70 -13.75
CA LEU A 30 -30.13 -10.51 -12.30
C LEU A 30 -28.72 -10.07 -11.93
N ILE A 31 -27.69 -10.58 -12.62
CA ILE A 31 -26.29 -10.14 -12.42
C ILE A 31 -26.14 -8.68 -12.87
N ILE A 32 -26.68 -8.31 -14.04
CA ILE A 32 -26.64 -6.94 -14.55
C ILE A 32 -27.39 -5.99 -13.60
N TRP A 33 -28.55 -6.41 -13.08
CA TRP A 33 -29.34 -5.62 -12.14
C TRP A 33 -28.67 -5.51 -10.77
N GLY A 34 -28.10 -6.62 -10.28
CA GLY A 34 -27.31 -6.63 -9.05
C GLY A 34 -26.06 -5.75 -9.14
N ALA A 35 -25.45 -5.66 -10.33
CA ALA A 35 -24.30 -4.78 -10.57
C ALA A 35 -24.62 -3.27 -10.50
N GLN A 36 -25.91 -2.89 -10.48
CA GLN A 36 -26.33 -1.50 -10.24
C GLN A 36 -26.35 -1.15 -8.74
N VAL A 37 -26.30 -2.14 -7.86
CA VAL A 37 -26.23 -1.92 -6.41
C VAL A 37 -24.75 -1.91 -6.01
N PRO A 38 -24.20 -0.80 -5.47
CA PRO A 38 -22.76 -0.66 -5.20
C PRO A 38 -22.17 -1.80 -4.38
N VAL A 39 -22.85 -2.23 -3.31
CA VAL A 39 -22.41 -3.35 -2.44
C VAL A 39 -22.33 -4.67 -3.20
N ILE A 40 -23.33 -4.96 -4.06
CA ILE A 40 -23.36 -6.20 -4.86
C ILE A 40 -22.28 -6.14 -5.96
N ARG A 41 -22.12 -4.99 -6.60
CA ARG A 41 -21.08 -4.74 -7.60
C ARG A 41 -19.68 -4.98 -7.04
N GLN A 42 -19.39 -4.44 -5.87
CA GLN A 42 -18.11 -4.62 -5.19
C GLN A 42 -17.85 -6.10 -4.83
N THR A 43 -18.84 -6.78 -4.23
CA THR A 43 -18.71 -8.18 -3.81
C THR A 43 -18.56 -9.11 -5.01
N LEU A 44 -19.40 -8.95 -6.05
CA LEU A 44 -19.32 -9.74 -7.27
C LEU A 44 -18.03 -9.47 -8.04
N GLY A 45 -17.63 -8.20 -8.15
CA GLY A 45 -16.38 -7.80 -8.81
C GLY A 45 -15.17 -8.45 -8.15
N ARG A 46 -15.05 -8.36 -6.83
CA ARG A 46 -13.97 -9.01 -6.07
C ARG A 46 -13.98 -10.52 -6.27
N SER A 47 -15.10 -11.18 -6.03
CA SER A 47 -15.19 -12.65 -6.13
C SER A 47 -14.84 -13.17 -7.54
N VAL A 48 -15.26 -12.46 -8.58
CA VAL A 48 -14.95 -12.83 -9.98
C VAL A 48 -13.48 -12.61 -10.29
N LEU A 49 -12.91 -11.46 -9.89
CA LEU A 49 -11.52 -11.15 -10.18
C LEU A 49 -10.54 -11.98 -9.36
N ASP A 50 -10.84 -12.23 -8.08
CA ASP A 50 -10.09 -13.15 -7.24
C ASP A 50 -10.15 -14.59 -7.82
N GLY A 51 -11.31 -15.02 -8.30
CA GLY A 51 -11.48 -16.30 -8.99
C GLY A 51 -10.67 -16.42 -10.29
N ILE A 52 -10.60 -15.32 -11.07
CA ILE A 52 -9.77 -15.27 -12.29
C ILE A 52 -8.29 -15.31 -11.93
N SER A 53 -7.86 -14.54 -10.93
CA SER A 53 -6.48 -14.52 -10.43
C SER A 53 -6.06 -15.89 -9.90
N TYR A 54 -6.92 -16.51 -9.10
CA TYR A 54 -6.70 -17.88 -8.61
C TYR A 54 -6.61 -18.91 -9.75
N GLY A 55 -7.51 -18.84 -10.73
CA GLY A 55 -7.47 -19.68 -11.92
C GLY A 55 -6.18 -19.50 -12.74
N LYS A 56 -5.73 -18.25 -12.92
CA LYS A 56 -4.44 -17.95 -13.57
C LYS A 56 -3.27 -18.55 -12.79
N SER A 57 -3.28 -18.48 -11.46
CA SER A 57 -2.20 -19.01 -10.60
C SER A 57 -2.09 -20.55 -10.65
N LEU A 58 -3.17 -21.26 -11.02
CA LEU A 58 -3.15 -22.71 -11.22
C LEU A 58 -2.50 -23.12 -12.56
N ILE A 59 -2.63 -22.27 -13.58
CA ILE A 59 -2.16 -22.55 -14.96
C ILE A 59 -0.74 -22.00 -15.15
N LEU A 60 -0.51 -20.82 -14.61
CA LEU A 60 0.81 -20.16 -14.58
C LEU A 60 1.24 -20.19 -13.11
N PRO A 61 1.95 -21.24 -12.67
CA PRO A 61 2.39 -21.27 -11.29
C PRO A 61 3.14 -19.96 -11.06
N VAL A 62 2.61 -19.13 -10.16
CA VAL A 62 3.35 -18.05 -9.56
C VAL A 62 4.61 -18.74 -9.06
N SER A 63 5.73 -18.45 -9.69
CA SER A 63 6.98 -19.08 -9.34
C SER A 63 7.06 -18.95 -7.82
N THR A 64 7.10 -20.09 -7.15
CA THR A 64 7.53 -20.17 -5.78
C THR A 64 9.03 -19.84 -5.77
N VAL A 65 9.39 -18.68 -6.21
CA VAL A 65 10.52 -17.97 -5.63
C VAL A 65 10.12 -17.96 -4.19
N ASN A 66 10.77 -18.86 -3.42
CA ASN A 66 10.76 -18.90 -1.98
C ASN A 66 10.28 -17.54 -1.52
N PRO A 67 9.19 -17.41 -0.76
CA PRO A 67 8.63 -16.10 -0.43
C PRO A 67 9.70 -15.33 0.33
N LEU A 68 10.69 -14.92 -0.40
CA LEU A 68 11.60 -13.87 -0.02
C LEU A 68 10.68 -12.70 0.00
N ASN A 69 10.11 -12.59 1.04
CA ASN A 69 9.45 -11.60 1.77
C ASN A 69 9.76 -10.23 1.19
N TYR A 70 8.85 -9.59 0.47
CA TYR A 70 9.07 -8.32 -0.22
C TYR A 70 8.11 -7.25 0.22
N ARG A 71 8.60 -6.06 0.21
CA ARG A 71 7.90 -4.95 0.75
C ARG A 71 8.10 -3.64 0.03
N ILE A 72 7.13 -2.75 0.15
CA ILE A 72 7.08 -1.53 -0.63
C ILE A 72 6.35 -0.42 0.09
N GLN A 73 6.90 0.77 0.05
CA GLN A 73 6.26 2.01 0.46
C GLN A 73 6.42 3.05 -0.63
N THR A 74 5.32 3.68 -1.00
CA THR A 74 5.39 4.91 -1.75
C THR A 74 5.64 6.07 -0.80
N TYR A 75 6.86 6.47 -0.72
CA TYR A 75 7.23 7.82 -0.44
C TYR A 75 7.68 8.39 -1.77
N TYR A 76 7.05 9.45 -2.23
CA TYR A 76 7.63 10.32 -3.24
C TYR A 76 8.28 11.50 -2.52
N PRO A 77 9.49 11.36 -1.98
CA PRO A 77 10.38 12.47 -2.04
C PRO A 77 10.64 12.65 -3.53
N THR A 78 10.77 13.86 -4.01
CA THR A 78 11.51 14.10 -5.24
C THR A 78 12.68 13.13 -5.23
N LEU A 79 12.62 12.08 -6.07
CA LEU A 79 13.68 11.08 -6.13
C LEU A 79 14.97 11.88 -6.33
N ASP A 80 15.79 12.01 -5.27
CA ASP A 80 17.16 12.43 -5.42
C ASP A 80 17.88 11.29 -6.16
N LEU A 81 17.57 11.22 -7.44
CA LEU A 81 18.26 10.30 -8.33
C LEU A 81 19.72 10.73 -8.35
N PRO A 82 20.63 9.78 -8.12
CA PRO A 82 22.04 10.08 -8.18
C PRO A 82 22.34 10.78 -9.50
N SER A 83 23.15 11.84 -9.45
CA SER A 83 23.55 12.53 -10.65
C SER A 83 24.20 11.53 -11.62
N LYS A 84 24.09 11.80 -12.92
CA LYS A 84 24.67 10.97 -13.99
C LYS A 84 26.08 10.45 -13.66
N GLU A 85 26.88 11.27 -12.99
CA GLU A 85 28.26 10.97 -12.61
C GLU A 85 28.38 9.92 -11.49
N VAL A 86 27.45 9.84 -10.57
CA VAL A 86 27.47 8.89 -9.44
C VAL A 86 27.10 7.49 -9.92
N ILE A 87 26.09 7.34 -10.77
CA ILE A 87 25.68 6.02 -11.30
C ILE A 87 26.78 5.35 -12.11
N PHE A 88 27.64 6.13 -12.79
CA PHE A 88 28.71 5.60 -13.63
C PHE A 88 30.07 5.46 -12.93
N ALA A 89 30.35 6.25 -11.88
CA ALA A 89 31.64 6.20 -11.19
C ALA A 89 31.79 4.95 -10.30
N GLU A 90 30.72 4.54 -9.61
CA GLU A 90 30.76 3.36 -8.74
C GLU A 90 30.81 2.03 -9.48
N ASN A 91 30.31 1.96 -10.74
CA ASN A 91 30.31 0.73 -11.53
C ASN A 91 31.60 0.50 -12.35
N LEU A 92 32.57 1.40 -12.34
CA LEU A 92 33.79 1.27 -13.15
C LEU A 92 34.99 0.71 -12.37
N GLU A 93 34.97 0.68 -11.04
CA GLU A 93 36.10 0.19 -10.25
C GLU A 93 36.08 -1.32 -9.97
N ASP A 94 34.92 -2.00 -10.07
CA ASP A 94 34.78 -3.42 -9.67
C ASP A 94 34.82 -4.45 -10.84
N ILE A 95 35.02 -4.05 -12.10
CA ILE A 95 35.00 -5.00 -13.24
C ILE A 95 36.29 -5.79 -13.43
N ASN A 96 37.34 -5.58 -12.62
CA ASN A 96 38.65 -6.21 -12.81
C ASN A 96 39.05 -7.26 -11.76
N SER A 97 38.15 -7.86 -11.00
CA SER A 97 38.48 -9.01 -10.14
C SER A 97 37.79 -10.29 -10.62
N SER A 98 38.52 -11.05 -11.46
CA SER A 98 38.17 -12.42 -11.81
C SER A 98 38.52 -13.36 -10.64
N GLU A 99 37.59 -13.70 -9.81
CA GLU A 99 37.67 -14.85 -8.91
C GLU A 99 36.45 -15.76 -9.07
N PRO A 100 36.60 -17.10 -8.96
CA PRO A 100 35.56 -18.04 -9.32
C PRO A 100 34.47 -18.13 -8.24
N TYR A 101 33.23 -18.22 -8.69
CA TYR A 101 32.05 -18.46 -7.88
C TYR A 101 32.22 -19.68 -6.97
N LEU A 102 32.26 -19.47 -5.67
CA LEU A 102 32.09 -20.50 -4.66
C LEU A 102 30.61 -20.70 -4.38
N GLU A 103 30.12 -21.91 -4.60
CA GLU A 103 28.81 -22.37 -4.14
C GLU A 103 28.74 -22.23 -2.61
N ILE A 104 28.03 -21.23 -2.11
CA ILE A 104 27.83 -21.02 -0.67
C ILE A 104 26.58 -21.77 -0.24
N THR A 105 26.78 -22.92 0.37
CA THR A 105 25.76 -23.60 1.16
C THR A 105 25.53 -22.82 2.45
N PHE A 106 24.37 -22.18 2.58
CA PHE A 106 24.00 -21.43 3.77
C PHE A 106 23.60 -22.38 4.90
N THR A 107 24.47 -22.56 5.88
CA THR A 107 24.06 -22.91 7.24
C THR A 107 23.74 -21.62 7.98
N PRO A 108 22.57 -21.48 8.61
CA PRO A 108 22.25 -20.26 9.35
C PRO A 108 23.06 -20.24 10.65
N THR A 109 24.16 -19.51 10.66
CA THR A 109 24.80 -19.11 11.89
C THR A 109 24.23 -17.75 12.27
N PRO A 110 23.67 -17.56 13.47
CA PRO A 110 23.22 -16.25 13.89
C PRO A 110 24.44 -15.34 14.00
N THR A 111 24.57 -14.42 13.06
CA THR A 111 25.52 -13.31 13.17
C THR A 111 25.07 -12.44 14.33
N PRO A 112 25.91 -12.12 15.32
CA PRO A 112 25.57 -11.17 16.37
C PRO A 112 25.22 -9.85 15.69
N GLY A 113 24.01 -9.36 15.94
CA GLY A 113 23.54 -8.12 15.41
C GLY A 113 24.53 -6.98 15.67
N VAL A 114 24.59 -6.05 14.76
CA VAL A 114 25.27 -4.78 14.95
C VAL A 114 24.81 -4.21 16.29
N LEU A 115 25.72 -4.18 17.27
CA LEU A 115 25.45 -3.57 18.56
C LEU A 115 25.33 -2.07 18.31
N TRP A 116 24.11 -1.58 18.25
CA TRP A 116 23.85 -0.15 18.38
C TRP A 116 24.34 0.25 19.76
N VAL A 117 25.33 1.12 19.83
CA VAL A 117 25.75 1.72 21.10
C VAL A 117 24.63 2.65 21.53
N ILE A 118 23.72 2.12 22.33
CA ILE A 118 22.74 2.93 23.03
C ILE A 118 23.50 3.61 24.16
N GLU A 119 23.68 4.93 24.08
CA GLU A 119 24.02 5.71 25.26
C GLU A 119 22.92 5.49 26.30
N ASP A 120 23.37 5.18 27.50
CA ASP A 120 22.67 4.84 28.73
C ASP A 120 21.21 5.33 28.82
N PRO A 121 20.20 4.44 28.90
CA PRO A 121 18.77 4.81 28.93
C PRO A 121 18.35 5.54 30.20
N GLU A 122 19.25 5.75 31.19
CA GLU A 122 18.92 6.48 32.43
C GLU A 122 18.88 8.03 32.27
N LYS A 123 19.15 8.60 31.10
CA LYS A 123 19.06 10.05 30.87
C LYS A 123 17.93 10.54 29.98
N SER A 124 17.14 9.68 29.46
CA SER A 124 15.89 10.07 28.77
C SER A 124 14.72 10.14 29.74
N ASN A 125 14.76 11.10 30.64
CA ASN A 125 13.57 11.53 31.38
C ASN A 125 12.71 12.41 30.45
N THR A 126 12.18 11.84 29.38
CA THR A 126 11.02 12.40 28.73
C THR A 126 9.80 11.69 29.30
N ASN A 127 9.15 12.37 30.24
CA ASN A 127 7.79 12.07 30.70
C ASN A 127 6.80 12.28 29.55
N ASP A 128 6.83 11.43 28.52
CA ASP A 128 5.80 11.34 27.48
C ASP A 128 4.70 10.35 27.85
N SER A 129 4.52 10.10 29.15
CA SER A 129 3.24 9.65 29.68
C SER A 129 2.34 10.87 29.88
N ALA A 130 2.03 11.58 28.80
CA ALA A 130 0.84 12.44 28.82
C ALA A 130 -0.37 11.52 29.01
N THR A 131 -0.74 11.29 30.26
CA THR A 131 -2.06 10.78 30.60
C THR A 131 -3.04 11.69 29.88
N LEU A 132 -3.98 11.10 29.12
CA LEU A 132 -5.17 11.82 28.64
C LEU A 132 -5.77 12.49 29.87
N SER A 133 -5.51 13.79 30.05
CA SER A 133 -5.82 14.52 31.28
C SER A 133 -7.31 14.88 31.37
N GLU A 134 -8.06 14.65 30.31
CA GLU A 134 -9.51 14.83 30.23
C GLU A 134 -10.13 13.65 29.44
N GLU A 135 -11.35 13.24 29.83
CA GLU A 135 -12.14 12.25 29.09
C GLU A 135 -12.54 12.88 27.74
N VAL A 136 -11.76 12.63 26.69
CA VAL A 136 -12.15 12.99 25.33
C VAL A 136 -13.22 12.02 24.86
N ASN A 137 -14.38 12.54 24.54
CA ASN A 137 -15.49 11.79 23.92
C ASN A 137 -16.08 12.67 22.82
N ASP A 138 -15.27 12.88 21.78
CA ASP A 138 -15.65 13.73 20.67
C ASP A 138 -15.82 12.94 19.37
N ARG A 139 -16.79 13.38 18.58
CA ARG A 139 -17.16 12.77 17.31
C ARG A 139 -17.45 13.84 16.27
N LEU A 140 -16.83 13.71 15.13
CA LEU A 140 -17.10 14.54 13.97
C LEU A 140 -18.33 14.03 13.24
N GLU A 141 -19.20 14.95 12.82
CA GLU A 141 -20.30 14.63 11.91
C GLU A 141 -19.74 14.39 10.51
N MET A 142 -19.49 13.11 10.21
CA MET A 142 -18.99 12.75 8.89
C MET A 142 -20.11 12.80 7.84
N PRO A 143 -19.78 13.25 6.60
CA PRO A 143 -20.73 13.18 5.50
C PRO A 143 -21.10 11.72 5.19
N ILE A 144 -22.13 11.53 4.37
CA ILE A 144 -22.49 10.20 3.89
C ILE A 144 -21.26 9.58 3.23
N PHE A 145 -20.83 8.39 3.71
CA PHE A 145 -19.70 7.70 3.15
C PHE A 145 -19.97 7.25 1.71
N GLU A 146 -18.91 7.05 0.96
CA GLU A 146 -18.98 6.45 -0.36
C GLU A 146 -18.49 5.00 -0.31
N MET A 147 -19.35 4.06 -0.72
CA MET A 147 -18.95 2.66 -0.81
C MET A 147 -17.91 2.52 -1.93
N ALA A 148 -16.73 2.03 -1.59
CA ALA A 148 -15.66 1.87 -2.56
C ALA A 148 -15.98 0.82 -3.63
N ASP A 149 -15.67 1.13 -4.87
CA ASP A 149 -15.56 0.14 -5.93
C ASP A 149 -14.32 -0.77 -5.71
N TYR A 150 -14.11 -1.72 -6.60
CA TYR A 150 -12.99 -2.65 -6.51
C TYR A 150 -11.64 -1.90 -6.51
N LEU A 151 -10.78 -2.19 -5.53
CA LEU A 151 -9.49 -1.54 -5.30
C LEU A 151 -9.54 0.00 -5.25
N ASN A 152 -10.67 0.58 -4.88
CA ASN A 152 -10.89 2.03 -4.90
C ASN A 152 -11.13 2.62 -3.51
N ASP A 153 -10.69 1.93 -2.46
CA ASP A 153 -10.86 2.36 -1.06
C ASP A 153 -10.13 3.67 -0.75
N GLY A 154 -8.95 3.91 -1.33
CA GLY A 154 -8.24 5.18 -1.22
C GLY A 154 -9.03 6.35 -1.78
N PRO A 155 -9.40 6.36 -3.07
CA PRO A 155 -10.23 7.40 -3.66
C PRO A 155 -11.58 7.60 -2.95
N ALA A 156 -12.24 6.52 -2.48
CA ALA A 156 -13.50 6.61 -1.75
C ALA A 156 -13.32 7.24 -0.36
N SER A 157 -12.24 6.89 0.35
CA SER A 157 -11.91 7.51 1.63
C SER A 157 -11.57 8.98 1.47
N LEU A 158 -10.76 9.34 0.46
CA LEU A 158 -10.44 10.73 0.18
C LEU A 158 -11.68 11.55 -0.20
N SER A 159 -12.58 10.99 -1.03
CA SER A 159 -13.82 11.69 -1.38
C SER A 159 -14.70 11.96 -0.14
N THR A 160 -14.79 10.99 0.78
CA THR A 160 -15.50 11.15 2.05
C THR A 160 -14.83 12.21 2.92
N PHE A 161 -13.49 12.20 2.98
CA PHE A 161 -12.72 13.19 3.71
C PHE A 161 -12.93 14.61 3.16
N LEU A 162 -12.83 14.80 1.85
CA LEU A 162 -13.00 16.10 1.20
C LEU A 162 -14.42 16.65 1.34
N ARG A 163 -15.42 15.77 1.32
CA ARG A 163 -16.82 16.16 1.58
C ARG A 163 -17.06 16.67 3.00
N PHE A 164 -16.24 16.28 3.97
CA PHE A 164 -16.27 16.88 5.30
C PHE A 164 -16.00 18.40 5.25
N TYR A 165 -15.17 18.84 4.30
CA TYR A 165 -14.93 20.25 4.01
C TYR A 165 -15.82 20.80 2.90
N GLU A 166 -17.01 20.21 2.72
CA GLU A 166 -18.02 20.63 1.74
C GLU A 166 -17.53 20.62 0.27
N LYS A 167 -16.46 19.86 -0.03
CA LYS A 167 -15.98 19.69 -1.40
C LYS A 167 -16.80 18.64 -2.13
N PRO A 168 -17.35 18.94 -3.32
CA PRO A 168 -18.23 18.00 -4.05
C PRO A 168 -17.41 16.92 -4.76
N GLU A 169 -16.89 15.96 -4.01
CA GLU A 169 -16.04 14.88 -4.52
C GLU A 169 -16.73 13.52 -4.60
N SER A 170 -16.18 12.65 -5.46
CA SER A 170 -16.52 11.24 -5.54
C SER A 170 -15.28 10.41 -5.84
N GLN A 171 -15.30 9.13 -5.50
CA GLN A 171 -14.20 8.22 -5.80
C GLN A 171 -13.82 8.19 -7.28
N TYR A 172 -14.80 8.40 -8.18
CA TYR A 172 -14.57 8.39 -9.63
C TYR A 172 -13.79 9.62 -10.11
N LEU A 173 -14.11 10.79 -9.56
CA LEU A 173 -13.39 12.04 -9.88
C LEU A 173 -11.96 12.01 -9.35
N VAL A 174 -11.76 11.41 -8.17
CA VAL A 174 -10.44 11.20 -7.58
C VAL A 174 -9.65 10.20 -8.41
N SER A 175 -10.20 8.99 -8.64
CA SER A 175 -9.47 7.92 -9.32
C SER A 175 -9.15 8.25 -10.78
N GLU A 176 -9.99 9.02 -11.48
CA GLU A 176 -9.69 9.49 -12.85
C GLU A 176 -8.34 10.24 -12.93
N LYS A 177 -7.91 10.87 -11.84
CA LYS A 177 -6.68 11.66 -11.79
C LYS A 177 -5.47 10.92 -11.22
N ILE A 178 -5.66 10.22 -10.10
CA ILE A 178 -4.55 9.62 -9.38
C ILE A 178 -4.45 8.10 -9.57
N LYS A 179 -5.51 7.45 -10.05
CA LYS A 179 -5.57 5.99 -10.25
C LYS A 179 -6.51 5.64 -11.42
N PRO A 180 -6.20 6.05 -12.66
CA PRO A 180 -7.10 5.86 -13.80
C PRO A 180 -7.29 4.39 -14.19
N ASP A 181 -6.33 3.51 -13.89
CA ASP A 181 -6.50 2.07 -14.11
C ASP A 181 -7.32 1.46 -12.95
N TYR A 182 -8.43 0.83 -13.31
CA TYR A 182 -9.35 0.21 -12.36
C TYR A 182 -8.70 -0.91 -11.52
N PHE A 183 -7.70 -1.61 -12.07
CA PHE A 183 -7.03 -2.75 -11.45
C PHE A 183 -5.74 -2.39 -10.72
N ASP A 184 -5.34 -1.13 -10.74
CA ASP A 184 -4.24 -0.67 -9.92
C ASP A 184 -4.61 -0.84 -8.43
N PRO A 185 -3.76 -1.50 -7.61
CA PRO A 185 -4.11 -1.82 -6.23
C PRO A 185 -3.84 -0.68 -5.26
N ASN A 186 -3.08 0.34 -5.65
CA ASN A 186 -2.54 1.33 -4.72
C ASN A 186 -2.87 2.77 -5.10
N VAL A 187 -2.92 3.59 -4.07
CA VAL A 187 -2.86 5.05 -4.09
C VAL A 187 -2.10 5.47 -2.84
N SER A 188 -1.13 6.35 -2.97
CA SER A 188 -0.35 6.87 -1.85
C SER A 188 -1.03 8.04 -1.15
N LEU A 189 -0.63 8.31 0.10
CA LEU A 189 -1.07 9.52 0.81
C LEU A 189 -0.60 10.79 0.10
N ASN A 190 0.58 10.78 -0.53
CA ASN A 190 1.12 11.92 -1.28
C ASN A 190 0.29 12.24 -2.53
N GLU A 191 -0.15 11.23 -3.28
CA GLU A 191 -1.05 11.42 -4.43
C GLU A 191 -2.39 12.00 -3.98
N MET A 192 -2.94 11.50 -2.86
CA MET A 192 -4.17 12.03 -2.28
C MET A 192 -4.02 13.48 -1.83
N LEU A 193 -2.91 13.82 -1.17
CA LEU A 193 -2.60 15.18 -0.74
C LEU A 193 -2.42 16.10 -1.95
N SER A 194 -1.56 15.71 -2.90
CA SER A 194 -1.31 16.49 -4.12
C SER A 194 -2.58 16.75 -4.93
N TYR A 195 -3.43 15.74 -5.06
CA TYR A 195 -4.75 15.90 -5.69
C TYR A 195 -5.60 16.96 -4.98
N SER A 196 -5.64 16.87 -3.65
CA SER A 196 -6.47 17.76 -2.82
C SER A 196 -6.04 19.21 -2.94
N GLU A 197 -4.74 19.48 -2.83
CA GLU A 197 -4.18 20.83 -2.93
C GLU A 197 -4.28 21.43 -4.32
N GLN A 198 -4.05 20.62 -5.37
CA GLN A 198 -4.19 21.08 -6.75
C GLN A 198 -5.62 21.42 -7.12
N LYS A 199 -6.58 20.65 -6.61
CA LYS A 199 -8.00 20.84 -6.96
C LYS A 199 -8.67 21.89 -6.07
N TYR A 200 -8.28 21.99 -4.82
CA TYR A 200 -8.85 22.86 -3.80
C TYR A 200 -7.77 23.73 -3.14
N PRO A 201 -7.37 24.86 -3.76
CA PRO A 201 -6.29 25.71 -3.26
C PRO A 201 -6.57 26.35 -1.89
N ASP A 202 -7.78 26.26 -1.39
CA ASP A 202 -8.17 26.69 -0.03
C ASP A 202 -7.95 25.59 1.02
N LEU A 203 -7.51 24.39 0.60
CA LEU A 203 -7.06 23.30 1.45
C LEU A 203 -5.55 23.12 1.31
N SER A 204 -4.92 22.74 2.41
CA SER A 204 -3.57 22.22 2.47
C SER A 204 -3.54 20.95 3.30
N GLY A 205 -2.41 20.29 3.41
CA GLY A 205 -2.33 19.08 4.22
C GLY A 205 -0.93 18.69 4.62
N ILE A 206 -0.86 17.76 5.55
CA ILE A 206 0.39 17.17 6.04
C ILE A 206 0.27 15.67 6.17
N ILE A 207 1.39 14.98 5.95
CA ILE A 207 1.56 13.58 6.25
C ILE A 207 2.59 13.47 7.36
N ARG A 208 2.26 12.73 8.44
CA ARG A 208 3.14 12.51 9.58
C ARG A 208 3.16 11.03 9.95
N LYS A 209 4.20 10.62 10.65
CA LYS A 209 4.47 9.24 11.07
C LYS A 209 4.38 9.12 12.58
N ASN A 210 4.42 7.88 13.09
CA ASN A 210 4.39 7.58 14.51
C ASN A 210 3.14 8.12 15.24
N GLY A 211 1.99 8.15 14.52
CA GLY A 211 0.72 8.50 15.11
C GLY A 211 0.35 7.60 16.31
N ASN A 212 -0.40 8.16 17.23
CA ASN A 212 -0.86 7.49 18.44
C ASN A 212 -2.26 7.97 18.83
N ILE A 213 -2.84 7.35 19.84
CA ILE A 213 -4.21 7.67 20.30
C ILE A 213 -4.32 9.12 20.80
N GLN A 214 -3.27 9.65 21.44
CA GLN A 214 -3.25 11.02 21.96
C GLN A 214 -3.30 12.04 20.84
N ILE A 215 -2.49 11.85 19.80
CA ILE A 215 -2.49 12.69 18.60
C ILE A 215 -3.86 12.63 17.92
N LEU A 216 -4.42 11.43 17.72
CA LEU A 216 -5.75 11.29 17.12
C LEU A 216 -6.82 11.98 17.96
N ALA A 217 -6.80 11.83 19.30
CA ALA A 217 -7.74 12.47 20.19
C ALA A 217 -7.67 14.00 20.08
N SER A 218 -6.45 14.57 20.10
CA SER A 218 -6.24 16.02 19.97
C SER A 218 -6.69 16.56 18.60
N LEU A 219 -6.46 15.81 17.53
CA LEU A 219 -6.89 16.19 16.19
C LEU A 219 -8.43 16.18 16.08
N ILE A 220 -9.09 15.15 16.58
CA ILE A 220 -10.55 15.02 16.55
C ILE A 220 -11.21 16.10 17.42
N ASP A 221 -10.73 16.33 18.63
CA ASP A 221 -11.20 17.40 19.53
C ASP A 221 -11.09 18.79 18.88
N SER A 222 -10.03 18.98 18.08
CA SER A 222 -9.82 20.18 17.28
C SER A 222 -10.51 20.14 15.91
N HIS A 223 -11.45 19.26 15.66
CA HIS A 223 -12.24 19.15 14.42
C HIS A 223 -11.38 18.93 13.15
N PHE A 224 -10.32 18.11 13.26
CA PHE A 224 -9.55 17.62 12.13
C PHE A 224 -9.78 16.12 11.95
N PRO A 225 -10.51 15.67 10.93
CA PRO A 225 -10.55 14.26 10.58
C PRO A 225 -9.17 13.77 10.15
N VAL A 226 -8.90 12.48 10.30
CA VAL A 226 -7.58 11.91 10.00
C VAL A 226 -7.73 10.71 9.08
N LEU A 227 -7.04 10.71 7.96
CA LEU A 227 -7.01 9.56 7.04
C LEU A 227 -5.79 8.70 7.33
N ILE A 228 -6.02 7.40 7.54
CA ILE A 228 -4.99 6.42 7.85
C ILE A 228 -5.18 5.14 7.02
N ARG A 229 -4.12 4.33 6.90
CA ARG A 229 -4.18 3.01 6.27
C ARG A 229 -4.12 1.92 7.35
N LEU A 230 -5.06 0.97 7.31
CA LEU A 230 -5.12 -0.16 8.22
C LEU A 230 -4.93 -1.48 7.49
N GLN A 231 -4.22 -2.42 8.10
CA GLN A 231 -4.23 -3.81 7.64
C GLN A 231 -5.57 -4.49 7.97
N TYR A 232 -5.91 -5.51 7.22
CA TYR A 232 -7.02 -6.41 7.52
C TYR A 232 -6.83 -7.78 6.88
N GLN A 233 -7.64 -8.77 7.29
CA GLN A 233 -7.66 -10.09 6.68
C GLN A 233 -8.79 -10.18 5.65
N ARG A 234 -8.43 -10.60 4.42
CA ARG A 234 -9.40 -10.93 3.38
C ARG A 234 -10.17 -12.18 3.73
N GLN A 235 -11.35 -12.31 3.18
CA GLN A 235 -12.17 -13.52 3.33
C GLN A 235 -11.87 -14.58 2.25
N GLN A 236 -11.28 -14.18 1.12
CA GLN A 236 -11.04 -15.02 -0.05
C GLN A 236 -9.65 -14.85 -0.59
N SER A 237 -9.03 -15.97 -0.98
CA SER A 237 -7.73 -15.99 -1.65
C SER A 237 -7.85 -15.47 -3.08
N ALA A 238 -6.86 -14.67 -3.50
CA ALA A 238 -6.71 -14.22 -4.88
C ALA A 238 -5.75 -15.12 -5.69
N TRP A 239 -4.88 -15.90 -5.02
CA TRP A 239 -3.98 -16.88 -5.64
C TRP A 239 -3.67 -18.05 -4.70
N LYS A 240 -3.04 -19.10 -5.24
CA LYS A 240 -2.63 -20.25 -4.44
C LYS A 240 -1.49 -19.85 -3.48
N GLY A 241 -1.73 -20.04 -2.17
CA GLY A 241 -0.77 -19.67 -1.12
C GLY A 241 -0.86 -18.20 -0.71
N ASP A 242 -1.93 -17.52 -1.06
CA ASP A 242 -2.28 -16.20 -0.58
C ASP A 242 -2.42 -16.20 0.95
N ASP A 243 -1.70 -15.32 1.63
CA ASP A 243 -1.72 -15.16 3.08
C ASP A 243 -2.95 -14.39 3.60
N LEU A 244 -3.81 -13.95 2.69
CA LEU A 244 -5.05 -13.19 2.94
C LEU A 244 -4.83 -11.81 3.58
N TRP A 245 -3.59 -11.40 3.80
CA TRP A 245 -3.29 -10.07 4.30
C TRP A 245 -3.62 -9.02 3.23
N ASP A 246 -4.22 -7.90 3.64
CA ASP A 246 -4.56 -6.78 2.76
C ASP A 246 -4.61 -5.47 3.56
N ALA A 247 -4.75 -4.35 2.87
CA ALA A 247 -4.81 -3.02 3.46
C ALA A 247 -5.96 -2.20 2.88
N ARG A 248 -6.41 -1.19 3.65
CA ARG A 248 -7.40 -0.21 3.21
C ARG A 248 -7.23 1.12 3.92
N TYR A 249 -7.69 2.16 3.29
CA TYR A 249 -7.81 3.48 3.91
C TYR A 249 -9.12 3.63 4.68
N VAL A 250 -9.06 4.37 5.78
CA VAL A 250 -10.21 4.75 6.60
C VAL A 250 -10.05 6.19 7.08
N VAL A 251 -11.17 6.85 7.42
CA VAL A 251 -11.17 8.20 7.99
C VAL A 251 -11.58 8.12 9.45
N ILE A 252 -10.67 8.43 10.35
CA ILE A 252 -10.93 8.52 11.79
C ILE A 252 -11.83 9.72 12.03
N SER A 253 -12.90 9.50 12.77
CA SER A 253 -13.96 10.49 13.02
C SER A 253 -14.35 10.65 14.48
N GLY A 254 -13.79 9.85 15.38
CA GLY A 254 -14.15 9.98 16.80
C GLY A 254 -13.28 9.17 17.73
N ILE A 255 -13.15 9.65 18.96
CA ILE A 255 -12.41 9.01 20.05
C ILE A 255 -13.27 8.97 21.30
N ASP A 256 -13.45 7.79 21.88
CA ASP A 256 -14.02 7.57 23.19
C ASP A 256 -12.93 7.06 24.14
N SER A 257 -12.29 7.97 24.84
CA SER A 257 -11.17 7.66 25.74
C SER A 257 -11.60 6.83 26.94
N LYS A 258 -12.86 6.96 27.38
CA LYS A 258 -13.41 6.22 28.52
C LYS A 258 -13.58 4.74 28.20
N ASN A 259 -14.15 4.45 27.03
CA ASN A 259 -14.39 3.07 26.58
C ASN A 259 -13.21 2.52 25.75
N LYS A 260 -12.17 3.32 25.49
CA LYS A 260 -11.02 3.00 24.64
C LYS A 260 -11.42 2.56 23.24
N ILE A 261 -12.31 3.32 22.61
CA ILE A 261 -12.88 3.05 21.28
C ILE A 261 -12.53 4.20 20.34
N VAL A 262 -12.14 3.85 19.09
CA VAL A 262 -12.01 4.75 17.97
C VAL A 262 -13.17 4.54 17.00
N TYR A 263 -13.77 5.63 16.52
CA TYR A 263 -14.80 5.63 15.49
C TYR A 263 -14.19 6.06 14.16
N PHE A 264 -14.62 5.43 13.08
CA PHE A 264 -14.12 5.74 11.76
C PHE A 264 -15.13 5.42 10.64
N SER A 265 -14.95 6.08 9.51
CA SER A 265 -15.62 5.76 8.25
C SER A 265 -14.76 4.78 7.45
N ASP A 266 -15.32 3.61 7.13
CA ASP A 266 -14.67 2.56 6.34
C ASP A 266 -15.38 2.47 4.98
N PRO A 267 -14.69 2.74 3.86
CA PRO A 267 -15.32 2.72 2.54
C PRO A 267 -15.77 1.33 2.10
N LEU A 268 -15.37 0.27 2.83
CA LEU A 268 -15.80 -1.10 2.58
C LEU A 268 -17.00 -1.54 3.43
N LYS A 269 -17.31 -0.80 4.52
CA LYS A 269 -18.29 -1.22 5.53
C LYS A 269 -19.30 -0.16 5.92
N GLY A 270 -18.96 1.11 5.79
CA GLY A 270 -19.81 2.24 6.14
C GLY A 270 -19.25 3.15 7.23
N ASN A 271 -20.02 4.19 7.56
CA ASN A 271 -19.72 5.07 8.68
C ASN A 271 -19.88 4.35 10.03
N GLU A 272 -19.38 4.98 11.09
CA GLU A 272 -19.52 4.53 12.48
C GLU A 272 -18.97 3.13 12.77
N GLN A 273 -17.95 2.72 12.03
CA GLN A 273 -17.18 1.54 12.41
C GLN A 273 -16.38 1.83 13.67
N THR A 274 -16.10 0.79 14.46
CA THR A 274 -15.35 0.94 15.71
C THR A 274 -14.23 -0.08 15.82
N LEU A 275 -13.14 0.33 16.48
CA LEU A 275 -12.05 -0.54 16.94
C LEU A 275 -11.66 -0.15 18.37
N SER A 276 -11.16 -1.11 19.14
CA SER A 276 -10.46 -0.77 20.38
C SER A 276 -9.14 -0.05 20.08
N PHE A 277 -8.64 0.71 21.04
CA PHE A 277 -7.33 1.38 20.89
C PHE A 277 -6.22 0.39 20.53
N ASP A 278 -6.13 -0.73 21.25
CA ASP A 278 -5.10 -1.74 21.00
C ASP A 278 -5.18 -2.29 19.59
N ARG A 279 -6.39 -2.62 19.12
CA ARG A 279 -6.59 -3.15 17.78
C ARG A 279 -6.29 -2.13 16.69
N LEU A 280 -6.66 -0.86 16.89
CA LEU A 280 -6.28 0.20 15.96
C LEU A 280 -4.76 0.33 15.87
N MET A 281 -4.08 0.39 17.03
CA MET A 281 -2.63 0.55 17.08
C MET A 281 -1.89 -0.63 16.45
N GLU A 282 -2.45 -1.85 16.55
CA GLU A 282 -1.96 -3.05 15.87
C GLU A 282 -2.18 -2.99 14.35
N ASP A 283 -3.41 -2.67 13.90
CA ASP A 283 -3.76 -2.66 12.48
C ASP A 283 -3.10 -1.49 11.72
N TRP A 284 -2.76 -0.43 12.39
CA TRP A 284 -2.08 0.74 11.84
C TRP A 284 -0.55 0.61 11.83
N TYR A 285 -0.01 -0.24 12.68
CA TYR A 285 1.43 -0.41 12.88
C TYR A 285 2.23 -0.74 11.60
N PRO A 286 1.74 -1.59 10.68
CA PRO A 286 2.47 -1.92 9.47
C PRO A 286 2.86 -0.73 8.61
N PHE A 287 2.13 0.36 8.69
CA PHE A 287 2.31 1.56 7.87
C PHE A 287 2.99 2.71 8.64
N ARG A 288 3.93 2.41 9.54
CA ARG A 288 4.64 3.40 10.40
C ARG A 288 3.69 4.31 11.17
N ARG A 289 2.43 3.89 11.31
CA ARG A 289 1.34 4.73 11.84
C ARG A 289 1.31 6.10 11.15
N GLU A 290 1.44 6.08 9.82
CA GLU A 290 1.29 7.27 9.00
C GLU A 290 -0.14 7.77 8.99
N TYR A 291 -0.29 9.09 8.97
CA TYR A 291 -1.57 9.75 8.89
C TYR A 291 -1.51 11.00 8.02
N LEU A 292 -2.62 11.24 7.31
CA LEU A 292 -2.84 12.44 6.51
C LEU A 292 -3.91 13.29 7.21
N VAL A 293 -3.59 14.56 7.41
CA VAL A 293 -4.54 15.60 7.82
C VAL A 293 -4.61 16.62 6.70
N ILE A 294 -5.81 16.80 6.12
CA ILE A 294 -6.11 17.88 5.20
C ILE A 294 -6.90 18.94 5.98
N TYR A 295 -6.62 20.20 5.77
CA TYR A 295 -7.20 21.29 6.54
C TYR A 295 -7.38 22.56 5.70
N PRO A 296 -8.37 23.41 6.02
CA PRO A 296 -8.44 24.76 5.45
C PRO A 296 -7.21 25.57 5.78
N VAL A 297 -6.64 26.29 4.80
CA VAL A 297 -5.36 27.03 4.95
C VAL A 297 -5.37 28.06 6.09
N ASP A 298 -6.54 28.59 6.46
CA ASP A 298 -6.71 29.50 7.59
C ASP A 298 -6.62 28.81 8.97
N ARG A 299 -6.53 27.47 9.01
CA ARG A 299 -6.38 26.66 10.22
C ARG A 299 -4.97 26.11 10.43
N GLU A 300 -4.02 26.46 9.57
CA GLU A 300 -2.64 25.98 9.62
C GLU A 300 -1.96 26.24 10.97
N GLU A 301 -2.07 27.46 11.48
CA GLU A 301 -1.46 27.83 12.77
C GLU A 301 -2.02 26.98 13.93
N SER A 302 -3.33 26.72 13.92
CA SER A 302 -3.97 25.90 14.94
C SER A 302 -3.47 24.46 14.90
N LEU A 303 -3.31 23.88 13.70
CA LEU A 303 -2.78 22.54 13.52
C LEU A 303 -1.30 22.46 13.90
N ALA A 304 -0.50 23.46 13.52
CA ALA A 304 0.92 23.53 13.87
C ALA A 304 1.14 23.58 15.39
N LEU A 305 0.35 24.38 16.10
CA LEU A 305 0.40 24.43 17.58
C LEU A 305 0.02 23.10 18.22
N LEU A 306 -0.97 22.39 17.66
CA LEU A 306 -1.42 21.09 18.16
C LEU A 306 -0.36 20.02 17.98
N LEU A 307 0.29 19.96 16.82
CA LEU A 307 1.32 18.96 16.51
C LEU A 307 2.67 19.30 17.14
N ASN A 308 2.89 20.57 17.53
CA ASN A 308 4.12 21.03 18.14
C ASN A 308 5.36 20.61 17.31
N SER A 309 6.29 19.86 17.89
CA SER A 309 7.49 19.38 17.19
C SER A 309 7.20 18.37 16.08
N ASP A 310 6.04 17.73 16.05
CA ASP A 310 5.63 16.87 14.95
C ASP A 310 5.09 17.66 13.74
N TRP A 311 4.99 18.99 13.85
CA TRP A 311 4.73 19.86 12.72
C TRP A 311 5.88 19.87 11.71
N ASP A 312 7.10 19.86 12.19
CA ASP A 312 8.29 19.72 11.35
C ASP A 312 8.44 18.28 10.86
N GLU A 313 8.55 18.09 9.55
CA GLU A 313 8.59 16.76 8.94
C GLU A 313 9.89 16.01 9.27
N GLU A 314 11.03 16.72 9.26
CA GLU A 314 12.33 16.12 9.56
C GLU A 314 12.40 15.68 11.02
N GLU A 315 11.92 16.52 11.95
CA GLU A 315 11.85 16.18 13.36
C GLU A 315 10.89 15.02 13.64
N ASN A 316 9.73 15.00 12.99
CA ASN A 316 8.79 13.89 13.09
C ASN A 316 9.40 12.58 12.55
N SER A 317 10.10 12.62 11.40
CA SER A 317 10.76 11.45 10.83
C SER A 317 11.87 10.91 11.75
N LYS A 318 12.67 11.78 12.37
CA LYS A 318 13.69 11.37 13.36
C LYS A 318 13.08 10.67 14.57
N LYS A 319 12.05 11.26 15.18
CA LYS A 319 11.34 10.64 16.31
C LYS A 319 10.72 9.30 15.94
N ALA A 320 10.14 9.20 14.73
CA ALA A 320 9.61 7.97 14.23
C ALA A 320 10.72 6.90 14.08
N LEU A 321 11.89 7.29 13.56
CA LEU A 321 13.04 6.39 13.45
C LEU A 321 13.49 5.86 14.81
N GLU A 322 13.70 6.74 15.78
CA GLU A 322 14.08 6.36 17.16
C GLU A 322 13.07 5.38 17.78
N LYS A 323 11.78 5.65 17.58
CA LYS A 323 10.71 4.77 18.07
C LYS A 323 10.77 3.39 17.42
N PHE A 324 10.89 3.29 16.10
CA PHE A 324 10.90 2.00 15.42
C PHE A 324 12.21 1.24 15.59
N GLN A 325 13.35 1.90 15.80
CA GLN A 325 14.59 1.27 16.23
C GLN A 325 14.46 0.66 17.63
N THR A 326 13.79 1.36 18.55
CA THR A 326 13.46 0.81 19.86
C THR A 326 12.56 -0.43 19.72
N ASP A 327 11.54 -0.36 18.87
CA ASP A 327 10.63 -1.49 18.64
C ASP A 327 11.35 -2.72 18.09
N VAL A 328 12.35 -2.56 17.22
CA VAL A 328 13.19 -3.65 16.73
C VAL A 328 13.87 -4.41 17.89
N THR A 329 14.32 -3.69 18.91
CA THR A 329 14.96 -4.32 20.08
C THR A 329 13.96 -4.98 21.03
N MET A 330 12.75 -4.41 21.14
CA MET A 330 11.71 -4.90 22.05
C MET A 330 10.93 -6.08 21.48
N VAL A 331 10.72 -6.11 20.17
CA VAL A 331 9.91 -7.13 19.46
C VAL A 331 10.62 -7.60 18.19
N PRO A 332 11.79 -8.25 18.31
CA PRO A 332 12.64 -8.63 17.16
C PRO A 332 11.95 -9.63 16.20
N ASP A 333 10.93 -10.35 16.67
CA ASP A 333 10.13 -11.27 15.86
C ASP A 333 9.03 -10.56 15.07
N ASN A 334 8.87 -9.25 15.22
CA ASN A 334 7.90 -8.48 14.46
C ASN A 334 8.54 -7.94 13.16
N GLN A 335 8.16 -8.54 12.04
CA GLN A 335 8.63 -8.14 10.71
C GLN A 335 8.39 -6.65 10.40
N PHE A 336 7.27 -6.09 10.89
CA PHE A 336 6.94 -4.69 10.63
C PHE A 336 7.80 -3.72 11.46
N ALA A 337 8.35 -4.14 12.63
CA ALA A 337 9.27 -3.32 13.38
C ALA A 337 10.56 -3.08 12.58
N TRP A 338 11.20 -4.15 12.12
CA TRP A 338 12.39 -4.10 11.27
C TRP A 338 12.17 -3.25 10.02
N PHE A 339 11.06 -3.42 9.47
CA PHE A 339 10.77 -2.81 8.22
C PHE A 339 10.43 -1.32 8.34
N ASN A 340 9.63 -0.92 9.33
CA ASN A 340 9.35 0.48 9.60
C ASN A 340 10.64 1.24 9.92
N ALA A 341 11.54 0.63 10.69
CA ALA A 341 12.87 1.19 10.91
C ALA A 341 13.66 1.33 9.61
N ALA A 342 13.67 0.28 8.75
CA ALA A 342 14.38 0.30 7.48
C ALA A 342 13.85 1.39 6.52
N ALA A 343 12.53 1.56 6.43
CA ALA A 343 11.92 2.60 5.61
C ALA A 343 12.37 4.01 6.05
N LEU A 344 12.44 4.25 7.35
CA LEU A 344 12.90 5.52 7.90
C LEU A 344 14.41 5.71 7.77
N LEU A 345 15.21 4.63 7.80
CA LEU A 345 16.65 4.69 7.52
C LEU A 345 16.90 5.14 6.07
N ILE A 346 16.13 4.63 5.09
CA ILE A 346 16.24 5.07 3.68
C ILE A 346 15.91 6.55 3.52
N GLU A 347 14.86 7.02 4.17
CA GLU A 347 14.49 8.44 4.17
C GLU A 347 15.61 9.34 4.72
N ASN A 348 16.37 8.82 5.70
CA ASN A 348 17.51 9.52 6.29
C ASN A 348 18.86 9.19 5.61
N ASN A 349 18.85 8.59 4.41
CA ASN A 349 20.03 8.23 3.62
C ASN A 349 20.99 7.22 4.27
N HIS A 350 20.54 6.42 5.22
CA HIS A 350 21.28 5.30 5.81
C HIS A 350 21.06 4.02 5.00
N ASN A 351 21.53 4.02 3.75
CA ASN A 351 21.14 3.03 2.74
C ASN A 351 21.55 1.59 3.09
N GLU A 352 22.78 1.36 3.54
CA GLU A 352 23.28 0.02 3.91
C GLU A 352 22.54 -0.54 5.11
N GLU A 353 22.38 0.25 6.17
CA GLU A 353 21.69 -0.13 7.40
C GLU A 353 20.21 -0.44 7.13
N ALA A 354 19.59 0.34 6.25
CA ALA A 354 18.22 0.10 5.79
C ALA A 354 18.12 -1.25 5.08
N TRP A 355 19.05 -1.55 4.18
CA TRP A 355 19.06 -2.82 3.46
C TRP A 355 19.20 -4.01 4.40
N ASP A 356 20.08 -3.94 5.39
CA ASP A 356 20.25 -4.98 6.40
C ASP A 356 19.00 -5.21 7.24
N SER A 357 18.34 -4.12 7.64
CA SER A 357 17.07 -4.17 8.36
C SER A 357 15.94 -4.75 7.47
N PHE A 358 15.88 -4.39 6.19
CA PHE A 358 14.94 -4.99 5.26
C PHE A 358 15.19 -6.50 5.08
N ARG A 359 16.44 -6.95 4.96
CA ARG A 359 16.75 -8.37 4.89
C ARG A 359 16.23 -9.13 6.12
N THR A 360 16.37 -8.54 7.31
CA THR A 360 15.85 -9.13 8.54
C THR A 360 14.32 -9.20 8.53
N ALA A 361 13.65 -8.10 8.16
CA ALA A 361 12.19 -8.08 8.00
C ALA A 361 11.70 -9.19 7.05
N LEU A 362 12.43 -9.38 5.95
CA LEU A 362 12.15 -10.41 4.96
C LEU A 362 12.32 -11.83 5.51
N GLN A 363 13.33 -12.06 6.35
CA GLN A 363 13.56 -13.36 7.00
C GLN A 363 12.49 -13.68 8.04
N VAL A 364 12.04 -12.69 8.80
CA VAL A 364 10.95 -12.86 9.77
C VAL A 364 9.62 -13.16 9.07
N GLY A 365 9.33 -12.54 7.95
CA GLY A 365 8.19 -12.89 7.11
C GLY A 365 7.19 -11.76 6.85
N ILE A 366 7.36 -11.03 5.76
CA ILE A 366 6.44 -9.97 5.31
C ILE A 366 5.33 -10.55 4.44
N PRO A 367 4.05 -10.15 4.62
CA PRO A 367 2.96 -10.54 3.75
C PRO A 367 3.23 -10.15 2.30
N GLN A 368 2.98 -11.09 1.36
CA GLN A 368 3.27 -10.83 -0.07
C GLN A 368 2.55 -9.59 -0.61
N ARG A 369 1.27 -9.46 -0.28
CA ARG A 369 0.44 -8.36 -0.78
C ARG A 369 0.87 -7.00 -0.23
N TYR A 370 1.63 -6.98 0.86
CA TYR A 370 2.20 -5.76 1.41
C TYR A 370 3.04 -5.01 0.37
N LEU A 371 3.69 -5.76 -0.52
CA LEU A 371 4.53 -5.25 -1.60
C LEU A 371 3.74 -4.59 -2.75
N LEU A 372 2.44 -4.46 -2.64
CA LEU A 372 1.59 -3.65 -3.52
C LEU A 372 1.32 -2.26 -2.93
N TYR A 373 1.77 -2.00 -1.68
CA TYR A 373 1.42 -0.80 -0.94
C TYR A 373 2.60 0.03 -0.46
N ASP A 374 3.81 -0.56 -0.45
CA ASP A 374 4.97 0.07 0.16
C ASP A 374 6.25 -0.29 -0.61
N PHE A 375 6.97 0.72 -1.14
CA PHE A 375 8.07 0.58 -2.10
C PHE A 375 9.46 0.90 -1.53
N SER A 376 9.57 1.20 -0.23
CA SER A 376 10.86 1.59 0.39
C SER A 376 11.95 0.54 0.29
N LEU A 377 11.58 -0.76 0.22
CA LEU A 377 12.54 -1.84 -0.07
C LEU A 377 13.16 -1.68 -1.47
N TYR A 378 12.38 -1.28 -2.46
CA TYR A 378 12.86 -1.12 -3.84
C TYR A 378 13.76 0.11 -3.93
N GLU A 379 13.41 1.17 -3.24
CA GLU A 379 14.27 2.33 -3.11
C GLU A 379 15.61 1.95 -2.46
N ALA A 380 15.58 1.15 -1.39
CA ALA A 380 16.80 0.66 -0.75
C ALA A 380 17.63 -0.21 -1.69
N ALA A 381 17.00 -1.12 -2.43
CA ALA A 381 17.70 -1.93 -3.42
C ALA A 381 18.32 -1.07 -4.53
N PHE A 382 17.59 -0.05 -4.99
CA PHE A 382 18.09 0.88 -6.01
C PHE A 382 19.27 1.71 -5.49
N LYS A 383 19.15 2.34 -4.32
CA LYS A 383 20.21 3.14 -3.71
C LYS A 383 21.48 2.34 -3.36
N ASN A 384 21.34 1.03 -3.14
CA ASN A 384 22.47 0.11 -2.94
C ASN A 384 22.95 -0.58 -4.23
N GLY A 385 22.47 -0.17 -5.41
CA GLY A 385 22.92 -0.72 -6.70
C GLY A 385 22.52 -2.17 -6.96
N LEU A 386 21.55 -2.74 -6.21
CA LEU A 386 21.15 -4.15 -6.27
C LEU A 386 20.18 -4.41 -7.42
N ALA A 387 20.65 -4.16 -8.64
CA ALA A 387 19.84 -4.10 -9.85
C ALA A 387 19.09 -5.41 -10.16
N GLU A 388 19.76 -6.57 -10.04
CA GLU A 388 19.16 -7.88 -10.32
C GLU A 388 18.09 -8.24 -9.28
N GLU A 389 18.36 -7.97 -8.02
CA GLU A 389 17.42 -8.20 -6.94
C GLU A 389 16.16 -7.34 -7.11
N LEU A 390 16.33 -6.06 -7.40
CA LEU A 390 15.23 -5.13 -7.68
C LEU A 390 14.39 -5.60 -8.88
N ARG A 391 15.06 -5.99 -10.00
CA ARG A 391 14.38 -6.55 -11.18
C ARG A 391 13.55 -7.78 -10.84
N ASP A 392 14.14 -8.75 -10.15
CA ASP A 392 13.50 -10.04 -9.89
C ASP A 392 12.33 -9.90 -8.92
N ARG A 393 12.46 -9.01 -7.93
CA ARG A 393 11.40 -8.71 -6.97
C ARG A 393 10.20 -8.04 -7.62
N THR A 394 10.45 -6.97 -8.35
CA THR A 394 9.39 -6.24 -9.07
C THR A 394 8.73 -7.12 -10.13
N ALA A 395 9.51 -7.94 -10.87
CA ALA A 395 8.97 -8.90 -11.82
C ALA A 395 8.10 -9.98 -11.15
N ALA A 396 8.41 -10.40 -9.93
CA ALA A 396 7.58 -11.33 -9.17
C ALA A 396 6.23 -10.68 -8.79
N MET A 397 6.24 -9.44 -8.34
CA MET A 397 5.01 -8.70 -8.02
C MET A 397 4.15 -8.41 -9.24
N LEU A 398 4.76 -8.10 -10.38
CA LEU A 398 4.06 -7.90 -11.65
C LEU A 398 3.36 -9.18 -12.17
N LYS A 399 3.77 -10.37 -11.72
CA LYS A 399 3.04 -11.61 -11.98
C LYS A 399 1.77 -11.74 -11.12
N ILE A 400 1.77 -11.12 -9.94
CA ILE A 400 0.61 -11.08 -9.03
C ILE A 400 -0.38 -10.01 -9.52
N ASN A 401 0.12 -8.79 -9.76
CA ASN A 401 -0.67 -7.69 -10.30
C ASN A 401 0.15 -6.88 -11.30
N ASN A 402 -0.18 -7.02 -12.58
CA ASN A 402 0.49 -6.31 -13.68
C ASN A 402 -0.12 -4.93 -13.97
N HIS A 403 -1.00 -4.44 -13.10
CA HIS A 403 -1.59 -3.12 -13.13
C HIS A 403 -0.97 -2.17 -12.08
N SER A 404 -0.02 -2.65 -11.25
CA SER A 404 0.71 -1.78 -10.33
C SER A 404 1.70 -0.92 -11.10
N GLU A 405 1.43 0.38 -11.18
CA GLU A 405 2.28 1.33 -11.89
C GLU A 405 3.65 1.47 -11.22
N GLU A 406 3.70 1.42 -9.89
CA GLU A 406 4.96 1.53 -9.14
C GLU A 406 5.85 0.30 -9.34
N ASN A 407 5.27 -0.91 -9.41
CA ASN A 407 6.08 -2.09 -9.71
C ASN A 407 6.67 -2.03 -11.12
N TRP A 408 5.98 -1.45 -12.10
CA TRP A 408 6.55 -1.18 -13.41
C TRP A 408 7.62 -0.09 -13.35
N LEU A 409 7.40 0.97 -12.58
CA LEU A 409 8.37 2.04 -12.40
C LEU A 409 9.68 1.51 -11.83
N TRP A 410 9.63 0.79 -10.72
CA TRP A 410 10.81 0.21 -10.08
C TRP A 410 11.48 -0.89 -10.93
N ASN A 411 10.70 -1.65 -11.69
CA ASN A 411 11.27 -2.59 -12.65
C ASN A 411 12.03 -1.87 -13.77
N GLY A 412 11.53 -0.72 -14.22
CA GLY A 412 12.21 0.16 -15.16
C GLY A 412 13.54 0.71 -14.61
N TRP A 413 13.54 1.15 -13.35
CA TRP A 413 14.77 1.59 -12.68
C TRP A 413 15.78 0.46 -12.50
N ALA A 414 15.33 -0.77 -12.23
CA ALA A 414 16.22 -1.93 -12.20
C ALA A 414 16.91 -2.15 -13.56
N TYR A 415 16.17 -2.09 -14.66
CA TYR A 415 16.77 -2.18 -16.00
C TYR A 415 17.65 -0.99 -16.34
N THR A 416 17.40 0.18 -15.78
CA THR A 416 18.28 1.34 -15.92
C THR A 416 19.64 1.07 -15.25
N LEU A 417 19.65 0.53 -14.03
CA LEU A 417 20.88 0.09 -13.36
C LEU A 417 21.62 -1.01 -14.15
N LEU A 418 20.88 -1.94 -14.78
CA LEU A 418 21.42 -2.99 -15.63
C LEU A 418 21.86 -2.48 -17.02
N GLN A 419 21.73 -1.19 -17.29
CA GLN A 419 22.03 -0.56 -18.58
C GLN A 419 21.23 -1.13 -19.77
N ASP A 420 20.11 -1.80 -19.52
CA ASP A 420 19.17 -2.23 -20.56
C ASP A 420 18.10 -1.16 -20.82
N LYS A 421 18.51 -0.12 -21.58
CA LYS A 421 17.66 1.01 -21.95
C LYS A 421 16.35 0.57 -22.60
N ASN A 422 16.39 -0.49 -23.44
CA ASN A 422 15.20 -0.94 -24.16
C ASN A 422 14.14 -1.54 -23.22
N GLN A 423 14.54 -2.28 -22.20
CA GLN A 423 13.61 -2.82 -21.21
C GLN A 423 13.15 -1.73 -20.26
N ALA A 424 14.04 -0.84 -19.82
CA ALA A 424 13.69 0.31 -18.99
C ALA A 424 12.60 1.15 -19.65
N GLU A 425 12.78 1.51 -20.93
CA GLU A 425 11.79 2.28 -21.68
C GLU A 425 10.42 1.56 -21.76
N LYS A 426 10.41 0.25 -22.02
CA LYS A 426 9.15 -0.53 -22.03
C LYS A 426 8.44 -0.49 -20.69
N CYS A 427 9.17 -0.59 -19.59
CA CYS A 427 8.60 -0.52 -18.25
C CYS A 427 8.02 0.86 -17.98
N PHE A 428 8.76 1.95 -18.24
CA PHE A 428 8.28 3.31 -18.02
C PHE A 428 7.11 3.69 -18.94
N ARG A 429 7.09 3.20 -20.20
CA ARG A 429 5.90 3.33 -21.05
C ARG A 429 4.69 2.63 -20.43
N LYS A 430 4.91 1.46 -19.81
CA LYS A 430 3.82 0.73 -19.16
C LYS A 430 3.26 1.48 -17.95
N VAL A 431 4.09 2.20 -17.19
CA VAL A 431 3.63 3.12 -16.13
C VAL A 431 2.67 4.15 -16.72
N LEU A 432 3.07 4.81 -17.81
CA LEU A 432 2.25 5.85 -18.45
C LEU A 432 1.02 5.31 -19.20
N ASP A 433 1.03 4.03 -19.62
CA ASP A 433 -0.16 3.35 -20.14
C ASP A 433 -1.20 3.11 -19.03
N ILE A 434 -0.73 2.81 -17.81
CA ILE A 434 -1.58 2.59 -16.63
C ILE A 434 -2.07 3.93 -16.08
N ASN A 435 -1.16 4.87 -15.86
CA ASN A 435 -1.47 6.21 -15.37
C ASN A 435 -0.72 7.29 -16.17
N PRO A 436 -1.37 7.91 -17.15
CA PRO A 436 -0.76 8.99 -17.94
C PRO A 436 -0.36 10.22 -17.10
N ASN A 437 -0.92 10.37 -15.90
CA ASN A 437 -0.64 11.48 -14.99
C ASN A 437 0.53 11.18 -14.03
N ASN A 438 1.11 9.97 -14.06
CA ASN A 438 2.20 9.60 -13.17
C ASN A 438 3.45 10.43 -13.48
N SER A 439 3.80 11.34 -12.56
CA SER A 439 4.94 12.27 -12.68
C SER A 439 6.28 11.55 -12.74
N ASP A 440 6.43 10.45 -11.99
CA ASP A 440 7.68 9.71 -11.92
C ASP A 440 7.92 8.89 -13.19
N GLY A 441 6.83 8.35 -13.78
CA GLY A 441 6.89 7.74 -15.09
C GLY A 441 7.29 8.73 -16.18
N GLN A 442 6.76 9.96 -16.12
CA GLN A 442 7.13 11.04 -17.04
C GLN A 442 8.60 11.43 -16.84
N TYR A 443 9.03 11.61 -15.60
CA TYR A 443 10.43 11.89 -15.26
C TYR A 443 11.37 10.77 -15.73
N ALA A 444 11.03 9.51 -15.48
CA ALA A 444 11.84 8.37 -15.89
C ALA A 444 12.00 8.27 -17.40
N MET A 445 10.94 8.58 -18.17
CA MET A 445 11.04 8.68 -19.64
C MET A 445 11.91 9.83 -20.11
N GLU A 446 11.88 10.98 -19.42
CA GLU A 446 12.75 12.12 -19.73
C GLU A 446 14.21 11.80 -19.40
N TYR A 447 14.44 11.14 -18.25
CA TYR A 447 15.77 10.68 -17.85
C TYR A 447 16.41 9.80 -18.92
N LEU A 448 15.69 8.82 -19.49
CA LEU A 448 16.22 7.94 -20.54
C LEU A 448 16.59 8.68 -21.83
N LYS A 449 15.94 9.80 -22.16
CA LYS A 449 16.27 10.60 -23.36
C LYS A 449 17.61 11.34 -23.22
N GLN A 450 18.01 11.66 -21.98
CA GLN A 450 19.28 12.37 -21.74
C GLN A 450 20.50 11.46 -21.88
N TYR A 451 20.30 10.15 -22.02
CA TYR A 451 21.34 9.14 -22.20
C TYR A 451 21.47 8.69 -23.68
N GLU A 452 21.04 9.52 -24.64
CA GLU A 452 21.35 9.37 -26.06
C GLU A 452 22.73 10.05 -26.36
#